data_f55710c76fa3a69083b00f61e8407380
#
_entry.id   f55710c76fa3a69083b00f61e8407380
#
_cell.length_a   1.000
_cell.length_b   1.000
_cell.length_c   1.000
_cell.angle_alpha   90.00
_cell.angle_beta   90.00
_cell.angle_gamma   90.00
#
_symmetry.space_group_name_H-M   'P 1'
#
loop_
_entity.id
_entity.type
_entity.pdbx_description
1 polymer ?
#
loop_
_entity_poly.entity_id
_entity_poly.type
_entity_poly.pdbx_seq_one_letter_code
_entity_poly.pdbx_strand_id
1 'polypeptide(L)'
;MKNQIETLFAKLEFGEVINFDNSYLIINPDELNLRKVNKNIKDSYIAIPVSLLRFHKIQILTKEEFLKFKIKKNFKNIHSFFSKSFKIINFIDISSKSNLNLDEKKIIKVFKKLNLLPFPIFLNYSLANKGTKSSFKLNEIHKQINQSKIVYRNQASLPLKKNKNVKIYLFDDLILNITHYALVFNFNNKNTTPNARIHSSCLTGDLMGSQKCDCGYQLNTAIDYMSKSKSIGILIYLNQEGRGLGIHNKIISYNIQDNGYDTYEADNILGFSGDERNYKAAIKILKYFNFKKINLITNNPEKITSLQTNGLTINKTIKIKPGLNKFNKNYLFTKKNIGKHLINL
;
A
#
# COMPACT_ATOMS: atom_id res chain seq x y z
N MET A 1 7.69 9.45 23.49
CA MET A 1 7.54 10.33 22.31
C MET A 1 6.27 9.95 21.60
N LYS A 2 5.32 10.88 21.44
CA LYS A 2 4.14 10.66 20.58
C LYS A 2 4.61 10.31 19.17
N ASN A 3 4.01 9.30 18.57
CA ASN A 3 4.31 8.92 17.18
C ASN A 3 3.84 10.04 16.25
N GLN A 4 4.77 10.84 15.72
CA GLN A 4 4.46 11.97 14.83
C GLN A 4 3.70 11.51 13.57
N ILE A 5 3.97 10.29 13.09
CA ILE A 5 3.30 9.73 11.92
C ILE A 5 1.82 9.45 12.21
N GLU A 6 1.51 8.85 13.36
CA GLU A 6 0.13 8.60 13.79
C GLU A 6 -0.64 9.91 13.94
N THR A 7 -0.03 10.91 14.57
CA THR A 7 -0.62 12.23 14.72
C THR A 7 -0.87 12.90 13.36
N LEU A 8 0.11 12.83 12.46
CA LEU A 8 -0.02 13.37 11.10
C LEU A 8 -1.14 12.67 10.32
N PHE A 9 -1.17 11.33 10.37
CA PHE A 9 -2.19 10.54 9.69
C PHE A 9 -3.59 10.90 10.17
N ALA A 10 -3.83 10.88 11.50
CA ALA A 10 -5.12 11.24 12.06
C ALA A 10 -5.57 12.65 11.63
N LYS A 11 -4.67 13.61 11.63
CA LYS A 11 -4.98 14.98 11.23
C LYS A 11 -5.32 15.11 9.75
N LEU A 12 -4.59 14.40 8.88
CA LEU A 12 -4.90 14.34 7.45
C LEU A 12 -6.25 13.66 7.20
N GLU A 13 -6.56 12.58 7.90
CA GLU A 13 -7.85 11.89 7.84
C GLU A 13 -9.00 12.78 8.33
N PHE A 14 -8.77 13.58 9.39
CA PHE A 14 -9.78 14.52 9.90
C PHE A 14 -9.88 15.84 9.12
N GLY A 15 -9.11 16.01 8.03
CA GLY A 15 -9.15 17.18 7.16
C GLY A 15 -8.56 18.42 7.77
N GLU A 16 -7.62 18.26 8.71
CA GLU A 16 -6.88 19.42 9.20
C GLU A 16 -5.88 19.90 8.14
N VAL A 17 -5.66 21.20 8.13
CA VAL A 17 -4.57 21.79 7.33
C VAL A 17 -3.25 21.50 8.02
N ILE A 18 -2.37 20.83 7.31
CA ILE A 18 -1.03 20.49 7.76
C ILE A 18 -0.03 21.50 7.22
N ASN A 19 0.83 21.98 8.11
CA ASN A 19 1.95 22.85 7.76
C ASN A 19 3.26 22.05 7.78
N PHE A 20 3.94 21.95 6.65
CA PHE A 20 5.28 21.40 6.58
C PHE A 20 6.31 22.54 6.48
N ASP A 21 7.22 22.60 7.46
CA ASP A 21 8.39 23.49 7.51
C ASP A 21 8.05 24.99 7.28
N ASN A 22 6.86 25.43 7.62
CA ASN A 22 6.32 26.75 7.33
C ASN A 22 6.29 27.13 5.84
N SER A 23 6.48 26.15 4.95
CA SER A 23 6.57 26.37 3.50
C SER A 23 5.40 25.77 2.74
N TYR A 24 4.79 24.70 3.26
CA TYR A 24 3.70 24.01 2.58
C TYR A 24 2.51 23.86 3.52
N LEU A 25 1.38 24.41 3.11
CA LEU A 25 0.08 24.14 3.71
C LEU A 25 -0.63 23.14 2.83
N ILE A 26 -0.90 21.95 3.37
CA ILE A 26 -1.53 20.87 2.62
C ILE A 26 -2.81 20.38 3.30
N ILE A 27 -3.68 19.83 2.47
CA ILE A 27 -4.86 19.10 2.92
C ILE A 27 -5.04 17.82 2.11
N ASN A 28 -5.58 16.79 2.74
CA ASN A 28 -6.05 15.59 2.06
C ASN A 28 -7.38 15.88 1.34
N PRO A 29 -7.51 15.61 0.03
CA PRO A 29 -8.68 15.94 -0.77
C PRO A 29 -9.87 14.99 -0.60
N ASP A 30 -9.95 14.24 0.49
CA ASP A 30 -11.10 13.40 0.80
C ASP A 30 -12.42 14.20 0.94
N GLU A 31 -13.53 13.60 0.59
CA GLU A 31 -14.85 14.27 0.57
C GLU A 31 -15.23 14.86 1.93
N LEU A 32 -14.98 14.14 3.02
CA LEU A 32 -15.27 14.60 4.38
C LEU A 32 -14.44 15.82 4.75
N ASN A 33 -13.22 15.88 4.24
CA ASN A 33 -12.25 16.91 4.55
C ASN A 33 -12.54 18.22 3.80
N LEU A 34 -12.96 18.13 2.54
CA LEU A 34 -13.32 19.30 1.74
C LEU A 34 -14.55 20.04 2.29
N ARG A 35 -15.43 19.37 3.03
CA ARG A 35 -16.56 20.00 3.70
C ARG A 35 -16.14 20.84 4.91
N LYS A 36 -15.04 20.48 5.59
CA LYS A 36 -14.52 21.15 6.78
C LYS A 36 -13.65 22.36 6.44
N VAL A 37 -12.87 22.27 5.38
CA VAL A 37 -12.06 23.39 4.90
C VAL A 37 -12.98 24.35 4.16
N ASN A 38 -13.39 25.38 4.83
CA ASN A 38 -14.15 26.52 4.39
C ASN A 38 -14.12 26.76 2.87
N LYS A 39 -14.81 25.89 2.15
CA LYS A 39 -15.36 26.06 0.80
C LYS A 39 -14.45 26.64 -0.33
N ASN A 40 -13.25 27.11 -0.07
CA ASN A 40 -12.47 27.78 -1.11
C ASN A 40 -11.05 27.22 -1.26
N ILE A 41 -10.93 26.15 -2.07
CA ILE A 41 -9.63 25.63 -2.56
C ILE A 41 -9.27 26.22 -3.93
N LYS A 42 -10.11 27.14 -4.46
CA LYS A 42 -9.80 27.86 -5.70
C LYS A 42 -8.47 28.58 -5.53
N ASP A 43 -7.71 28.66 -6.61
CA ASP A 43 -6.37 29.27 -6.65
C ASP A 43 -5.28 28.52 -5.87
N SER A 44 -5.62 27.42 -5.21
CA SER A 44 -4.65 26.44 -4.69
C SER A 44 -4.17 25.51 -5.79
N TYR A 45 -3.15 24.70 -5.50
CA TYR A 45 -2.62 23.71 -6.45
C TYR A 45 -2.95 22.30 -5.99
N ILE A 46 -3.22 21.39 -6.94
CA ILE A 46 -3.38 19.96 -6.69
C ILE A 46 -2.33 19.18 -7.47
N ALA A 47 -1.73 18.19 -6.84
CA ALA A 47 -0.89 17.21 -7.54
C ALA A 47 -1.79 16.15 -8.18
N ILE A 48 -1.55 15.84 -9.44
CA ILE A 48 -2.33 14.86 -10.22
C ILE A 48 -1.36 13.93 -10.95
N PRO A 49 -1.57 12.60 -10.87
CA PRO A 49 -0.78 11.65 -11.66
C PRO A 49 -1.08 11.83 -13.16
N VAL A 50 -0.04 11.75 -13.97
CA VAL A 50 -0.16 11.91 -15.44
C VAL A 50 -1.04 10.80 -16.04
N SER A 51 -1.05 9.61 -15.44
CA SER A 51 -1.94 8.49 -15.80
C SER A 51 -3.44 8.83 -15.65
N LEU A 52 -3.82 9.62 -14.62
CA LEU A 52 -5.19 10.09 -14.49
C LEU A 52 -5.57 11.10 -15.60
N LEU A 53 -4.65 11.94 -16.02
CA LEU A 53 -4.89 12.86 -17.15
C LEU A 53 -5.12 12.07 -18.44
N ARG A 54 -4.32 11.03 -18.69
CA ARG A 54 -4.50 10.11 -19.82
C ARG A 54 -5.82 9.35 -19.76
N PHE A 55 -6.24 8.93 -18.57
CA PHE A 55 -7.56 8.34 -18.33
C PHE A 55 -8.69 9.27 -18.80
N HIS A 56 -8.53 10.59 -18.63
CA HIS A 56 -9.43 11.62 -19.14
C HIS A 56 -9.12 12.07 -20.58
N LYS A 57 -8.31 11.34 -21.34
CA LYS A 57 -7.90 11.63 -22.71
C LYS A 57 -7.14 12.95 -22.86
N ILE A 58 -6.52 13.45 -21.80
CA ILE A 58 -5.67 14.62 -21.82
C ILE A 58 -4.23 14.16 -22.07
N GLN A 59 -3.69 14.49 -23.23
CA GLN A 59 -2.32 14.16 -23.60
C GLN A 59 -1.35 15.24 -23.11
N ILE A 60 -0.38 14.84 -22.30
CA ILE A 60 0.71 15.71 -21.84
C ILE A 60 2.02 14.97 -22.05
N LEU A 61 2.91 15.57 -22.84
CA LEU A 61 4.26 15.04 -23.03
C LEU A 61 5.09 15.40 -21.80
N THR A 62 5.45 14.40 -21.01
CA THR A 62 6.29 14.53 -19.83
C THR A 62 6.85 13.18 -19.40
N LYS A 63 8.01 13.19 -18.74
CA LYS A 63 8.59 12.05 -18.04
C LYS A 63 8.20 12.01 -16.54
N GLU A 64 7.56 13.07 -16.04
CA GLU A 64 7.13 13.12 -14.64
C GLU A 64 5.95 12.18 -14.38
N GLU A 65 5.94 11.58 -13.20
CA GLU A 65 4.84 10.72 -12.72
C GLU A 65 3.63 11.58 -12.30
N PHE A 66 3.89 12.75 -11.71
CA PHE A 66 2.90 13.71 -11.24
C PHE A 66 3.18 15.09 -11.77
N LEU A 67 2.12 15.85 -11.99
CA LEU A 67 2.16 17.28 -12.30
C LEU A 67 1.26 18.05 -11.33
N LYS A 68 1.55 19.33 -11.17
CA LYS A 68 0.79 20.25 -10.33
C LYS A 68 -0.01 21.20 -11.19
N PHE A 69 -1.28 21.41 -10.82
CA PHE A 69 -2.23 22.28 -11.54
C PHE A 69 -2.96 23.21 -10.58
N LYS A 70 -3.20 24.42 -11.00
CA LYS A 70 -4.05 25.37 -10.28
C LYS A 70 -5.52 24.91 -10.33
N ILE A 71 -6.22 25.01 -9.20
CA ILE A 71 -7.63 24.64 -9.08
C ILE A 71 -8.48 25.84 -9.52
N LYS A 72 -9.25 25.67 -10.59
CA LYS A 72 -10.18 26.71 -11.11
C LYS A 72 -11.48 26.78 -10.34
N LYS A 73 -12.00 25.61 -9.92
CA LYS A 73 -13.30 25.45 -9.31
C LYS A 73 -13.24 24.43 -8.17
N ASN A 74 -13.92 24.72 -7.10
CA ASN A 74 -14.06 23.75 -6.00
C ASN A 74 -14.77 22.50 -6.48
N PHE A 75 -14.30 21.34 -6.03
CA PHE A 75 -14.97 20.06 -6.18
C PHE A 75 -15.41 19.51 -4.83
N LYS A 76 -16.48 18.71 -4.84
CA LYS A 76 -17.05 18.17 -3.60
C LYS A 76 -16.42 16.84 -3.21
N ASN A 77 -15.98 16.06 -4.20
CA ASN A 77 -15.53 14.69 -4.02
C ASN A 77 -14.42 14.36 -5.01
N ILE A 78 -13.24 14.03 -4.49
CA ILE A 78 -12.10 13.60 -5.30
C ILE A 78 -12.38 12.29 -6.04
N HIS A 79 -13.21 11.41 -5.49
CA HIS A 79 -13.52 10.12 -6.13
C HIS A 79 -14.25 10.28 -7.48
N SER A 80 -14.91 11.42 -7.70
CA SER A 80 -15.49 11.74 -9.03
C SER A 80 -14.44 11.80 -10.14
N PHE A 81 -13.17 12.08 -9.82
CA PHE A 81 -12.06 12.11 -10.77
C PHE A 81 -11.80 10.75 -11.42
N PHE A 82 -12.25 9.67 -10.82
CA PHE A 82 -12.08 8.30 -11.34
C PHE A 82 -13.26 7.83 -12.22
N SER A 83 -14.21 8.71 -12.51
CA SER A 83 -15.30 8.44 -13.45
C SER A 83 -14.97 8.95 -14.85
N LYS A 84 -15.18 8.13 -15.88
CA LYS A 84 -15.01 8.53 -17.30
C LYS A 84 -15.93 9.68 -17.72
N SER A 85 -17.09 9.83 -17.07
CA SER A 85 -18.03 10.93 -17.33
C SER A 85 -17.59 12.27 -16.70
N PHE A 86 -16.65 12.24 -15.75
CA PHE A 86 -16.18 13.44 -15.08
C PHE A 86 -15.20 14.23 -15.98
N LYS A 87 -15.46 15.53 -16.14
CA LYS A 87 -14.62 16.40 -16.95
C LYS A 87 -13.63 17.15 -16.05
N ILE A 88 -12.48 16.54 -15.75
CA ILE A 88 -11.45 17.10 -14.87
C ILE A 88 -10.97 18.49 -15.29
N ILE A 89 -10.97 18.78 -16.60
CA ILE A 89 -10.58 20.09 -17.16
C ILE A 89 -11.44 21.26 -16.68
N ASN A 90 -12.64 20.98 -16.18
CA ASN A 90 -13.51 22.01 -15.61
C ASN A 90 -13.04 22.44 -14.20
N PHE A 91 -12.19 21.66 -13.56
CA PHE A 91 -11.77 21.86 -12.16
C PHE A 91 -10.31 22.29 -12.02
N ILE A 92 -9.46 21.95 -12.99
CA ILE A 92 -8.05 22.32 -13.00
C ILE A 92 -7.73 23.19 -14.21
N ASP A 93 -6.74 24.05 -14.05
CA ASP A 93 -6.21 24.86 -15.14
C ASP A 93 -5.02 24.14 -15.79
N ILE A 94 -5.27 23.58 -16.98
CA ILE A 94 -4.24 22.84 -17.73
C ILE A 94 -3.07 23.78 -18.14
N SER A 95 -3.33 25.06 -18.36
CA SER A 95 -2.28 26.04 -18.74
C SER A 95 -1.33 26.32 -17.58
N SER A 96 -1.77 26.14 -16.34
CA SER A 96 -0.97 26.33 -15.12
C SER A 96 -0.04 25.15 -14.79
N LYS A 97 0.06 24.17 -15.70
CA LYS A 97 0.90 22.98 -15.53
C LYS A 97 2.31 23.33 -15.05
N SER A 98 2.74 22.70 -13.96
CA SER A 98 4.11 22.80 -13.45
C SER A 98 4.59 21.47 -12.86
N ASN A 99 5.91 21.30 -12.80
CA ASN A 99 6.52 20.15 -12.17
C ASN A 99 6.48 20.30 -10.64
N LEU A 100 6.49 19.15 -9.95
CA LEU A 100 6.67 19.10 -8.52
C LEU A 100 8.15 19.28 -8.16
N ASN A 101 8.43 20.09 -7.15
CA ASN A 101 9.76 20.18 -6.57
C ASN A 101 10.07 18.95 -5.68
N LEU A 102 11.27 18.89 -5.10
CA LEU A 102 11.71 17.75 -4.31
C LEU A 102 10.87 17.52 -3.05
N ASP A 103 10.47 18.58 -2.36
CA ASP A 103 9.68 18.48 -1.14
C ASP A 103 8.23 18.10 -1.42
N GLU A 104 7.64 18.63 -2.49
CA GLU A 104 6.32 18.21 -2.96
C GLU A 104 6.30 16.72 -3.34
N LYS A 105 7.37 16.20 -3.97
CA LYS A 105 7.56 14.76 -4.24
C LYS A 105 7.69 13.95 -2.95
N LYS A 106 8.32 14.47 -1.89
CA LYS A 106 8.34 13.82 -0.56
C LYS A 106 6.94 13.78 0.05
N ILE A 107 6.15 14.83 -0.07
CA ILE A 107 4.77 14.87 0.42
C ILE A 107 3.91 13.80 -0.28
N ILE A 108 4.03 13.63 -1.61
CA ILE A 108 3.38 12.53 -2.35
C ILE A 108 3.76 11.16 -1.74
N LYS A 109 5.05 10.93 -1.46
CA LYS A 109 5.50 9.68 -0.84
C LYS A 109 4.94 9.47 0.56
N VAL A 110 4.76 10.55 1.34
CA VAL A 110 4.10 10.47 2.66
C VAL A 110 2.65 9.99 2.49
N PHE A 111 1.89 10.59 1.57
CA PHE A 111 0.51 10.16 1.29
C PHE A 111 0.44 8.68 0.89
N LYS A 112 1.26 8.25 -0.06
CA LYS A 112 1.33 6.83 -0.48
C LYS A 112 1.59 5.90 0.72
N LYS A 113 2.56 6.25 1.59
CA LYS A 113 2.93 5.41 2.76
C LYS A 113 1.85 5.37 3.84
N LEU A 114 1.01 6.38 3.91
CA LEU A 114 -0.15 6.43 4.79
C LEU A 114 -1.43 5.84 4.15
N ASN A 115 -1.32 5.24 2.96
CA ASN A 115 -2.44 4.70 2.18
C ASN A 115 -3.50 5.75 1.82
N LEU A 116 -3.12 7.04 1.79
CA LEU A 116 -3.96 8.12 1.32
C LEU A 116 -3.83 8.26 -0.20
N LEU A 117 -4.90 8.74 -0.87
CA LEU A 117 -4.81 9.11 -2.28
C LEU A 117 -3.71 10.17 -2.45
N PRO A 118 -2.69 9.95 -3.30
CA PRO A 118 -1.53 10.82 -3.40
C PRO A 118 -1.81 12.09 -4.25
N PHE A 119 -2.89 12.79 -3.90
CA PHE A 119 -3.38 14.01 -4.55
C PHE A 119 -3.39 15.20 -3.58
N PRO A 120 -2.31 15.49 -2.83
CA PRO A 120 -2.35 16.59 -1.87
C PRO A 120 -2.72 17.90 -2.56
N ILE A 121 -3.54 18.69 -1.88
CA ILE A 121 -3.83 20.07 -2.28
C ILE A 121 -2.87 20.97 -1.52
N PHE A 122 -2.10 21.75 -2.25
CA PHE A 122 -1.19 22.78 -1.74
C PHE A 122 -1.96 24.08 -1.65
N LEU A 123 -2.36 24.46 -0.43
CA LEU A 123 -3.18 25.65 -0.21
C LEU A 123 -2.36 26.92 -0.39
N ASN A 124 -3.01 27.95 -0.95
CA ASN A 124 -2.45 29.30 -0.98
C ASN A 124 -2.44 29.86 0.46
N TYR A 125 -1.31 30.45 0.89
CA TYR A 125 -1.15 31.01 2.24
C TYR A 125 -2.18 32.08 2.58
N SER A 126 -2.66 32.85 1.62
CA SER A 126 -3.70 33.86 1.80
C SER A 126 -5.06 33.26 2.19
N LEU A 127 -5.29 32.00 1.83
CA LEU A 127 -6.56 31.27 2.13
C LEU A 127 -6.53 30.53 3.47
N ALA A 128 -5.36 30.41 4.06
CA ALA A 128 -5.18 29.69 5.32
C ALA A 128 -5.53 30.64 6.48
N ASN A 129 -6.77 30.60 6.94
CA ASN A 129 -7.16 31.29 8.18
C ASN A 129 -6.15 31.03 9.30
N LYS A 130 -5.93 32.03 10.18
CA LYS A 130 -4.98 32.02 11.32
C LYS A 130 -5.26 30.94 12.40
N GLY A 131 -6.15 29.98 12.15
CA GLY A 131 -6.46 28.86 13.07
C GLY A 131 -5.33 27.83 13.12
N THR A 132 -5.17 27.22 14.26
CA THR A 132 -4.16 26.23 14.67
C THR A 132 -3.77 25.26 13.57
N LYS A 133 -2.61 25.49 12.97
CA LYS A 133 -2.05 24.59 11.96
C LYS A 133 -1.07 23.68 12.66
N SER A 134 -1.32 22.38 12.55
CA SER A 134 -0.35 21.41 13.03
C SER A 134 0.87 21.47 12.15
N SER A 135 2.03 21.75 12.75
CA SER A 135 3.29 21.85 12.03
C SER A 135 4.13 20.61 12.21
N PHE A 136 4.75 20.15 11.11
CA PHE A 136 5.65 18.99 11.06
C PHE A 136 6.90 19.32 10.26
N LYS A 137 8.01 18.66 10.61
CA LYS A 137 9.26 18.69 9.86
C LYS A 137 9.22 17.64 8.75
N LEU A 138 9.13 18.06 7.50
CA LEU A 138 8.95 17.15 6.36
C LEU A 138 10.07 16.12 6.25
N ASN A 139 11.32 16.51 6.41
CA ASN A 139 12.45 15.59 6.34
C ASN A 139 12.44 14.55 7.47
N GLU A 140 12.00 14.91 8.68
CA GLU A 140 11.86 13.99 9.79
C GLU A 140 10.75 12.98 9.54
N ILE A 141 9.58 13.46 9.11
CA ILE A 141 8.46 12.59 8.71
C ILE A 141 8.87 11.64 7.60
N HIS A 142 9.49 12.15 6.52
CA HIS A 142 9.94 11.35 5.41
C HIS A 142 11.00 10.30 5.83
N LYS A 143 11.90 10.62 6.75
CA LYS A 143 12.85 9.67 7.32
C LYS A 143 12.14 8.60 8.14
N GLN A 144 11.20 8.98 9.00
CA GLN A 144 10.47 8.07 9.87
C GLN A 144 9.61 7.06 9.09
N ILE A 145 8.81 7.50 8.11
CA ILE A 145 7.93 6.61 7.33
C ILE A 145 8.70 5.56 6.50
N ASN A 146 9.97 5.80 6.22
CA ASN A 146 10.83 4.84 5.51
C ASN A 146 11.52 3.86 6.46
N GLN A 147 11.39 4.06 7.77
CA GLN A 147 11.83 3.11 8.79
C GLN A 147 10.71 2.10 9.07
N SER A 148 11.10 1.00 9.69
CA SER A 148 10.16 0.01 10.22
C SER A 148 10.65 -0.34 11.61
N LYS A 149 9.81 -0.16 12.63
CA LYS A 149 10.13 -0.49 14.01
C LYS A 149 9.21 -1.58 14.49
N ILE A 150 9.58 -2.83 14.17
CA ILE A 150 8.81 -4.02 14.51
C ILE A 150 9.14 -4.45 15.93
N VAL A 151 8.11 -4.60 16.75
CA VAL A 151 8.19 -5.03 18.16
C VAL A 151 7.26 -6.23 18.36
N TYR A 152 7.78 -7.29 18.94
CA TYR A 152 6.97 -8.40 19.43
C TYR A 152 6.02 -7.92 20.54
N ARG A 153 4.78 -8.36 20.50
CA ARG A 153 3.76 -8.00 21.50
C ARG A 153 3.33 -9.18 22.33
N ASN A 154 2.83 -10.21 21.67
CA ASN A 154 2.25 -11.36 22.37
C ASN A 154 2.20 -12.59 21.46
N GLN A 155 1.94 -13.74 22.06
CA GLN A 155 1.71 -15.00 21.36
C GLN A 155 0.67 -15.85 22.09
N ALA A 156 0.02 -16.73 21.33
CA ALA A 156 -0.90 -17.72 21.87
C ALA A 156 -0.87 -19.01 21.05
N SER A 157 -1.29 -20.11 21.63
CA SER A 157 -1.63 -21.32 20.87
C SER A 157 -2.85 -21.06 20.00
N LEU A 158 -2.79 -21.47 18.74
CA LEU A 158 -3.86 -21.29 17.77
C LEU A 158 -4.07 -22.62 17.00
N PRO A 159 -4.78 -23.58 17.59
CA PRO A 159 -5.04 -24.86 16.92
C PRO A 159 -5.90 -24.64 15.69
N LEU A 160 -5.34 -24.93 14.51
CA LEU A 160 -6.06 -24.88 13.24
C LEU A 160 -6.77 -26.22 12.95
N LYS A 161 -7.78 -26.20 12.07
CA LYS A 161 -8.51 -27.41 11.68
C LYS A 161 -7.59 -28.56 11.22
N LYS A 162 -6.53 -28.24 10.47
CA LYS A 162 -5.59 -29.21 9.88
C LYS A 162 -4.29 -29.40 10.68
N ASN A 163 -4.00 -28.56 11.66
CA ASN A 163 -2.80 -28.68 12.50
C ASN A 163 -3.07 -28.07 13.87
N LYS A 164 -2.91 -28.86 14.94
CA LYS A 164 -3.11 -28.41 16.33
C LYS A 164 -1.84 -27.79 16.92
N ASN A 165 -0.67 -28.02 16.30
CA ASN A 165 0.63 -27.51 16.77
C ASN A 165 1.00 -26.21 16.03
N VAL A 166 0.19 -25.17 16.24
CA VAL A 166 0.39 -23.83 15.68
C VAL A 166 0.34 -22.78 16.79
N LYS A 167 1.21 -21.80 16.69
CA LYS A 167 1.18 -20.59 17.52
C LYS A 167 1.03 -19.37 16.66
N ILE A 168 0.25 -18.40 17.12
CA ILE A 168 0.17 -17.05 16.56
C ILE A 168 1.06 -16.11 17.36
N TYR A 169 1.80 -15.25 16.66
CA TYR A 169 2.62 -14.18 17.21
C TYR A 169 2.17 -12.85 16.63
N LEU A 170 2.11 -11.82 17.46
CA LEU A 170 1.75 -10.45 17.09
C LEU A 170 2.99 -9.56 17.11
N PHE A 171 3.13 -8.77 16.06
CA PHE A 171 4.21 -7.80 15.90
C PHE A 171 3.65 -6.46 15.45
N ASP A 172 3.91 -5.40 16.23
CA ASP A 172 3.52 -4.05 15.84
C ASP A 172 4.63 -3.34 15.10
N ASP A 173 4.28 -2.69 14.00
CA ASP A 173 5.09 -1.62 13.44
C ASP A 173 4.72 -0.31 14.15
N LEU A 174 5.60 0.15 15.03
CA LEU A 174 5.36 1.36 15.83
C LEU A 174 5.42 2.66 15.00
N ILE A 175 5.90 2.60 13.77
CA ILE A 175 5.95 3.76 12.88
C ILE A 175 4.58 3.96 12.20
N LEU A 176 4.05 2.88 11.64
CA LEU A 176 2.79 2.93 10.88
C LEU A 176 1.55 2.62 11.74
N ASN A 177 1.75 2.26 13.02
CA ASN A 177 0.69 1.83 13.94
C ASN A 177 -0.17 0.69 13.38
N ILE A 178 0.47 -0.34 12.84
CA ILE A 178 -0.18 -1.51 12.27
C ILE A 178 0.38 -2.78 12.89
N THR A 179 -0.49 -3.81 13.05
CA THR A 179 -0.08 -5.11 13.55
C THR A 179 0.11 -6.10 12.41
N HIS A 180 1.24 -6.82 12.43
CA HIS A 180 1.53 -7.96 11.56
C HIS A 180 1.43 -9.24 12.37
N TYR A 181 1.14 -10.36 11.71
CA TYR A 181 0.94 -11.65 12.34
C TYR A 181 1.92 -12.68 11.80
N ALA A 182 2.40 -13.60 12.69
CA ALA A 182 3.14 -14.76 12.25
C ALA A 182 2.50 -16.03 12.82
N LEU A 183 2.11 -16.95 11.95
CA LEU A 183 1.70 -18.29 12.33
C LEU A 183 2.93 -19.20 12.27
N VAL A 184 3.31 -19.79 13.38
CA VAL A 184 4.44 -20.71 13.47
C VAL A 184 3.89 -22.12 13.65
N PHE A 185 4.22 -22.99 12.68
CA PHE A 185 3.79 -24.39 12.62
C PHE A 185 4.90 -25.29 13.12
N ASN A 186 4.54 -26.35 13.83
CA ASN A 186 5.48 -27.40 14.27
C ASN A 186 6.70 -26.83 15.00
N PHE A 187 6.46 -25.88 15.90
CA PHE A 187 7.50 -25.07 16.58
C PHE A 187 8.48 -25.89 17.43
N ASN A 188 8.17 -27.15 17.74
CA ASN A 188 9.06 -28.06 18.47
C ASN A 188 10.16 -28.65 17.58
N ASN A 189 10.04 -28.57 16.25
CA ASN A 189 10.94 -29.21 15.29
C ASN A 189 12.02 -28.24 14.78
N LYS A 190 12.92 -27.83 15.67
CA LYS A 190 13.92 -26.77 15.41
C LYS A 190 15.08 -27.16 14.49
N ASN A 191 15.30 -28.46 14.24
CA ASN A 191 16.48 -28.96 13.50
C ASN A 191 16.31 -28.96 11.98
N THR A 192 15.30 -28.29 11.44
CA THR A 192 15.02 -28.28 10.00
C THR A 192 15.08 -26.86 9.45
N THR A 193 15.46 -26.73 8.16
CA THR A 193 15.36 -25.43 7.48
C THR A 193 13.88 -25.01 7.42
N PRO A 194 13.52 -23.83 7.98
CA PRO A 194 12.13 -23.41 8.05
C PRO A 194 11.50 -23.19 6.67
N ASN A 195 10.25 -23.62 6.50
CA ASN A 195 9.42 -23.23 5.37
C ASN A 195 8.76 -21.88 5.69
N ALA A 196 9.04 -20.85 4.90
CA ALA A 196 8.53 -19.50 5.13
C ALA A 196 7.59 -19.04 4.01
N ARG A 197 6.46 -18.47 4.37
CA ARG A 197 5.55 -17.76 3.47
C ARG A 197 5.37 -16.33 3.95
N ILE A 198 5.62 -15.36 3.07
CA ILE A 198 5.25 -13.96 3.30
C ILE A 198 3.98 -13.70 2.50
N HIS A 199 2.88 -13.47 3.20
CA HIS A 199 1.57 -13.19 2.65
C HIS A 199 1.18 -11.75 2.95
N SER A 200 0.85 -10.95 1.94
CA SER A 200 0.28 -9.61 2.13
C SER A 200 -1.23 -9.75 2.25
N SER A 201 -1.84 -9.08 3.19
CA SER A 201 -3.28 -9.13 3.44
C SER A 201 -4.11 -8.86 2.20
N CYS A 202 -5.21 -9.55 2.08
CA CYS A 202 -6.22 -9.36 1.05
C CYS A 202 -7.59 -9.67 1.65
N LEU A 203 -8.20 -8.70 2.32
CA LEU A 203 -9.49 -8.86 3.02
C LEU A 203 -10.55 -9.53 2.13
N THR A 204 -10.66 -9.05 0.89
CA THR A 204 -11.65 -9.57 -0.06
C THR A 204 -11.37 -11.03 -0.47
N GLY A 205 -10.11 -11.40 -0.67
CA GLY A 205 -9.72 -12.74 -1.10
C GLY A 205 -9.55 -13.71 0.06
N ASP A 206 -8.89 -13.27 1.14
CA ASP A 206 -8.52 -14.15 2.25
C ASP A 206 -9.69 -14.46 3.19
N LEU A 207 -10.56 -13.47 3.44
CA LEU A 207 -11.71 -13.59 4.35
C LEU A 207 -13.03 -13.75 3.61
N MET A 208 -13.31 -12.91 2.60
CA MET A 208 -14.62 -12.88 1.92
C MET A 208 -14.71 -13.86 0.76
N GLY A 209 -13.61 -14.55 0.39
CA GLY A 209 -13.62 -15.54 -0.69
C GLY A 209 -13.80 -14.93 -2.09
N SER A 210 -13.43 -13.66 -2.30
CA SER A 210 -13.56 -13.01 -3.61
C SER A 210 -12.81 -13.77 -4.69
N GLN A 211 -13.46 -13.97 -5.82
CA GLN A 211 -12.90 -14.64 -6.99
C GLN A 211 -12.12 -13.70 -7.93
N LYS A 212 -12.09 -12.38 -7.67
CA LYS A 212 -11.31 -11.40 -8.45
C LYS A 212 -9.79 -11.60 -8.35
N CYS A 213 -9.30 -12.38 -7.36
CA CYS A 213 -7.88 -12.72 -7.19
C CYS A 213 -7.71 -14.16 -6.74
N ASP A 214 -6.46 -14.61 -6.60
CA ASP A 214 -6.09 -15.95 -6.10
C ASP A 214 -5.54 -15.93 -4.66
N CYS A 215 -5.69 -14.83 -3.91
CA CYS A 215 -5.05 -14.63 -2.61
C CYS A 215 -5.49 -15.67 -1.57
N GLY A 216 -6.80 -15.84 -1.35
CA GLY A 216 -7.33 -16.81 -0.41
C GLY A 216 -6.93 -18.25 -0.76
N TYR A 217 -6.91 -18.60 -2.05
CA TYR A 217 -6.41 -19.90 -2.50
C TYR A 217 -4.93 -20.09 -2.13
N GLN A 218 -4.08 -19.09 -2.38
CA GLN A 218 -2.67 -19.14 -2.04
C GLN A 218 -2.41 -19.21 -0.54
N LEU A 219 -3.19 -18.48 0.27
CA LEU A 219 -3.12 -18.52 1.72
C LEU A 219 -3.43 -19.92 2.24
N ASN A 220 -4.56 -20.49 1.83
CA ASN A 220 -5.01 -21.82 2.25
C ASN A 220 -4.03 -22.91 1.78
N THR A 221 -3.52 -22.83 0.56
CA THR A 221 -2.51 -23.78 0.05
C THR A 221 -1.23 -23.73 0.87
N ALA A 222 -0.77 -22.53 1.28
CA ALA A 222 0.42 -22.41 2.12
C ALA A 222 0.18 -22.99 3.54
N ILE A 223 -0.97 -22.72 4.14
CA ILE A 223 -1.37 -23.31 5.43
C ILE A 223 -1.41 -24.83 5.33
N ASP A 224 -2.00 -25.37 4.27
CA ASP A 224 -2.08 -26.82 4.05
C ASP A 224 -0.70 -27.45 3.89
N TYR A 225 0.18 -26.81 3.11
CA TYR A 225 1.56 -27.25 2.92
C TYR A 225 2.32 -27.31 4.26
N MET A 226 2.25 -26.23 5.05
CA MET A 226 2.93 -26.14 6.34
C MET A 226 2.34 -27.13 7.36
N SER A 227 1.03 -27.34 7.33
CA SER A 227 0.34 -28.28 8.23
C SER A 227 0.73 -29.74 7.99
N LYS A 228 1.03 -30.10 6.73
CA LYS A 228 1.47 -31.46 6.35
C LYS A 228 2.98 -31.65 6.48
N SER A 229 3.75 -30.56 6.54
CA SER A 229 5.21 -30.62 6.64
C SER A 229 5.66 -31.06 8.03
N LYS A 230 6.71 -31.89 8.10
CA LYS A 230 7.39 -32.18 9.36
C LYS A 230 8.35 -31.07 9.80
N SER A 231 8.74 -30.18 8.89
CA SER A 231 9.62 -29.05 9.18
C SER A 231 8.85 -27.93 9.89
N ILE A 232 9.59 -27.12 10.66
CA ILE A 232 9.02 -25.88 11.19
C ILE A 232 8.56 -24.99 10.01
N GLY A 233 7.40 -24.38 10.16
CA GLY A 233 6.83 -23.46 9.18
C GLY A 233 6.57 -22.09 9.80
N ILE A 234 6.73 -21.02 9.01
CA ILE A 234 6.32 -19.67 9.41
C ILE A 234 5.56 -19.01 8.27
N LEU A 235 4.30 -18.66 8.54
CA LEU A 235 3.49 -17.82 7.65
C LEU A 235 3.41 -16.44 8.26
N ILE A 236 4.06 -15.47 7.61
CA ILE A 236 4.00 -14.06 8.01
C ILE A 236 2.90 -13.39 7.20
N TYR A 237 1.87 -12.93 7.91
CA TYR A 237 0.75 -12.19 7.34
C TYR A 237 0.99 -10.70 7.55
N LEU A 238 1.40 -10.02 6.48
CA LEU A 238 1.69 -8.59 6.52
C LEU A 238 0.41 -7.79 6.25
N ASN A 239 0.09 -6.89 7.15
CA ASN A 239 -1.01 -5.95 6.97
C ASN A 239 -0.57 -4.83 5.99
N GLN A 240 -0.63 -5.15 4.69
CA GLN A 240 -0.35 -4.24 3.56
C GLN A 240 -1.31 -4.56 2.40
N GLU A 241 -2.58 -4.21 2.62
CA GLU A 241 -3.70 -4.47 1.73
C GLU A 241 -3.50 -3.83 0.34
N GLY A 242 -4.05 -4.48 -0.70
CA GLY A 242 -4.06 -3.92 -2.05
C GLY A 242 -2.67 -3.63 -2.60
N ARG A 243 -1.68 -4.51 -2.38
CA ARG A 243 -0.27 -4.27 -2.73
C ARG A 243 0.33 -3.03 -2.05
N GLY A 244 -0.15 -2.69 -0.86
CA GLY A 244 0.30 -1.51 -0.11
C GLY A 244 -0.47 -0.22 -0.39
N LEU A 245 -1.54 -0.28 -1.19
CA LEU A 245 -2.42 0.88 -1.45
C LEU A 245 -3.41 1.14 -0.31
N GLY A 246 -3.70 0.13 0.50
CA GLY A 246 -4.79 0.14 1.46
C GLY A 246 -6.12 -0.30 0.87
N ILE A 247 -7.08 -0.65 1.75
CA ILE A 247 -8.38 -1.21 1.31
C ILE A 247 -9.22 -0.19 0.53
N HIS A 248 -9.25 1.09 0.96
CA HIS A 248 -10.03 2.13 0.30
C HIS A 248 -9.61 2.31 -1.16
N ASN A 249 -8.32 2.52 -1.39
CA ASN A 249 -7.78 2.69 -2.74
C ASN A 249 -7.93 1.43 -3.60
N LYS A 250 -7.84 0.24 -2.98
CA LYS A 250 -8.11 -1.02 -3.68
C LYS A 250 -9.54 -1.11 -4.21
N ILE A 251 -10.53 -0.65 -3.43
CA ILE A 251 -11.93 -0.66 -3.90
C ILE A 251 -12.13 0.35 -5.04
N ILE A 252 -11.48 1.52 -4.98
CA ILE A 252 -11.50 2.46 -6.10
C ILE A 252 -10.83 1.84 -7.35
N SER A 253 -9.68 1.16 -7.16
CA SER A 253 -8.99 0.43 -8.23
C SER A 253 -9.90 -0.61 -8.90
N TYR A 254 -10.74 -1.32 -8.13
CA TYR A 254 -11.73 -2.24 -8.69
C TYR A 254 -12.73 -1.54 -9.62
N ASN A 255 -13.26 -0.38 -9.25
CA ASN A 255 -14.17 0.39 -10.10
C ASN A 255 -13.49 0.83 -11.41
N ILE A 256 -12.19 1.17 -11.36
CA ILE A 256 -11.40 1.52 -12.55
C ILE A 256 -11.22 0.26 -13.43
N GLN A 257 -10.92 -0.89 -12.83
CA GLN A 257 -10.77 -2.17 -13.54
C GLN A 257 -12.06 -2.60 -14.22
N ASP A 258 -13.22 -2.39 -13.60
CA ASP A 258 -14.54 -2.67 -14.20
C ASP A 258 -14.81 -1.82 -15.46
N ASN A 259 -14.04 -0.74 -15.67
CA ASN A 259 -13.99 0.06 -16.89
C ASN A 259 -13.00 -0.44 -17.97
N GLY A 260 -12.40 -1.63 -17.78
CA GLY A 260 -11.55 -2.29 -18.76
C GLY A 260 -10.03 -2.05 -18.58
N TYR A 261 -9.61 -1.41 -17.49
CA TYR A 261 -8.19 -1.25 -17.16
C TYR A 261 -7.66 -2.48 -16.41
N ASP A 262 -6.39 -2.80 -16.62
CA ASP A 262 -5.75 -3.82 -15.79
C ASP A 262 -5.42 -3.30 -14.37
N THR A 263 -4.99 -4.20 -13.50
CA THR A 263 -4.72 -3.83 -12.09
C THR A 263 -3.58 -2.81 -11.96
N TYR A 264 -2.51 -2.89 -12.77
CA TYR A 264 -1.39 -1.95 -12.71
C TYR A 264 -1.76 -0.59 -13.29
N GLU A 265 -2.53 -0.60 -14.39
CA GLU A 265 -3.08 0.63 -14.98
C GLU A 265 -3.99 1.35 -13.98
N ALA A 266 -4.89 0.60 -13.32
CA ALA A 266 -5.78 1.16 -12.31
C ALA A 266 -5.01 1.76 -11.12
N ASP A 267 -4.00 1.03 -10.61
CA ASP A 267 -3.15 1.52 -9.53
C ASP A 267 -2.37 2.78 -9.95
N ASN A 268 -1.87 2.84 -11.19
CA ASN A 268 -1.20 4.02 -11.74
C ASN A 268 -2.16 5.22 -11.89
N ILE A 269 -3.41 5.00 -12.31
CA ILE A 269 -4.43 6.06 -12.38
C ILE A 269 -4.69 6.66 -11.00
N LEU A 270 -4.63 5.85 -9.96
CA LEU A 270 -4.70 6.30 -8.56
C LEU A 270 -3.39 6.94 -8.07
N GLY A 271 -2.35 7.03 -8.90
CA GLY A 271 -1.07 7.63 -8.57
C GLY A 271 -0.12 6.72 -7.78
N PHE A 272 -0.39 5.41 -7.70
CA PHE A 272 0.51 4.42 -7.09
C PHE A 272 1.35 3.74 -8.18
N SER A 273 2.51 3.18 -7.81
CA SER A 273 3.45 2.57 -8.77
C SER A 273 3.11 1.11 -9.14
N GLY A 274 1.90 0.66 -8.83
CA GLY A 274 1.44 -0.70 -9.10
C GLY A 274 1.86 -1.74 -8.03
N ASP A 275 2.95 -1.51 -7.31
CA ASP A 275 3.35 -2.33 -6.15
C ASP A 275 4.12 -1.48 -5.13
N GLU A 276 3.44 -1.08 -4.06
CA GLU A 276 3.99 -0.27 -2.97
C GLU A 276 4.45 -1.12 -1.77
N ARG A 277 4.38 -2.45 -1.88
CA ARG A 277 4.76 -3.35 -0.80
C ARG A 277 6.22 -3.21 -0.43
N ASN A 278 6.51 -3.43 0.84
CA ASN A 278 7.87 -3.67 1.30
C ASN A 278 7.90 -4.88 2.24
N TYR A 279 9.07 -5.48 2.37
CA TYR A 279 9.21 -6.70 3.14
C TYR A 279 10.07 -6.52 4.40
N LYS A 280 10.36 -5.27 4.80
CA LYS A 280 11.18 -4.94 5.98
C LYS A 280 10.61 -5.56 7.26
N ALA A 281 9.28 -5.52 7.43
CA ALA A 281 8.60 -6.13 8.57
C ALA A 281 8.82 -7.65 8.59
N ALA A 282 8.62 -8.34 7.46
CA ALA A 282 8.84 -9.77 7.36
C ALA A 282 10.30 -10.17 7.68
N ILE A 283 11.26 -9.40 7.19
CA ILE A 283 12.69 -9.63 7.46
C ILE A 283 12.98 -9.52 8.97
N LYS A 284 12.43 -8.49 9.64
CA LYS A 284 12.61 -8.33 11.09
C LYS A 284 11.94 -9.45 11.88
N ILE A 285 10.76 -9.91 11.46
CA ILE A 285 10.05 -11.03 12.06
C ILE A 285 10.86 -12.33 11.88
N LEU A 286 11.40 -12.61 10.70
CA LEU A 286 12.27 -13.78 10.47
C LEU A 286 13.53 -13.73 11.34
N LYS A 287 14.14 -12.55 11.49
CA LYS A 287 15.31 -12.34 12.37
C LYS A 287 14.95 -12.53 13.85
N TYR A 288 13.76 -12.13 14.30
CA TYR A 288 13.27 -12.41 15.66
C TYR A 288 13.28 -13.90 15.98
N PHE A 289 12.93 -14.76 15.02
CA PHE A 289 12.97 -16.22 15.16
C PHE A 289 14.37 -16.81 14.87
N ASN A 290 15.40 -16.00 14.65
CA ASN A 290 16.76 -16.43 14.26
C ASN A 290 16.80 -17.24 12.95
N PHE A 291 15.84 -17.07 12.06
CA PHE A 291 15.81 -17.76 10.76
C PHE A 291 16.71 -17.05 9.76
N LYS A 292 17.98 -17.48 9.66
CA LYS A 292 18.96 -16.95 8.70
C LYS A 292 18.86 -17.61 7.32
N LYS A 293 18.42 -18.87 7.26
CA LYS A 293 18.24 -19.68 6.05
C LYS A 293 16.82 -20.25 6.02
N ILE A 294 16.10 -20.11 4.90
CA ILE A 294 14.70 -20.53 4.78
C ILE A 294 14.42 -21.19 3.42
N ASN A 295 13.40 -22.05 3.37
CA ASN A 295 12.74 -22.45 2.12
C ASN A 295 11.57 -21.48 1.90
N LEU A 296 11.61 -20.68 0.83
CA LEU A 296 10.62 -19.62 0.60
C LEU A 296 9.49 -20.10 -0.30
N ILE A 297 8.25 -20.08 0.21
CA ILE A 297 7.05 -20.40 -0.56
C ILE A 297 6.59 -19.14 -1.28
N THR A 298 6.92 -18.99 -2.57
CA THR A 298 6.58 -17.80 -3.35
C THR A 298 6.65 -18.06 -4.85
N ASN A 299 5.86 -17.29 -5.63
CA ASN A 299 5.99 -17.15 -7.07
C ASN A 299 6.50 -15.75 -7.47
N ASN A 300 6.75 -14.85 -6.50
CA ASN A 300 7.18 -13.48 -6.76
C ASN A 300 8.72 -13.37 -6.63
N PRO A 301 9.46 -13.10 -7.74
CA PRO A 301 10.91 -12.96 -7.70
C PRO A 301 11.37 -11.77 -6.85
N GLU A 302 10.59 -10.69 -6.79
CA GLU A 302 10.91 -9.51 -5.98
C GLU A 302 11.01 -9.85 -4.49
N LYS A 303 10.16 -10.77 -3.98
CA LYS A 303 10.27 -11.26 -2.59
C LYS A 303 11.60 -11.95 -2.34
N ILE A 304 12.07 -12.75 -3.31
CA ILE A 304 13.36 -13.45 -3.22
C ILE A 304 14.48 -12.41 -3.11
N THR A 305 14.55 -11.50 -4.08
CA THR A 305 15.57 -10.45 -4.12
C THR A 305 15.56 -9.61 -2.86
N SER A 306 14.39 -9.14 -2.42
CA SER A 306 14.25 -8.31 -1.21
C SER A 306 14.76 -9.01 0.06
N LEU A 307 14.52 -10.31 0.21
CA LEU A 307 15.00 -11.07 1.36
C LEU A 307 16.51 -11.28 1.30
N GLN A 308 17.04 -11.63 0.13
CA GLN A 308 18.49 -11.88 -0.07
C GLN A 308 19.32 -10.61 0.15
N THR A 309 18.89 -9.46 -0.40
CA THR A 309 19.58 -8.18 -0.21
C THR A 309 19.60 -7.71 1.24
N ASN A 310 18.72 -8.25 2.09
CA ASN A 310 18.67 -7.96 3.53
C ASN A 310 19.29 -9.07 4.41
N GLY A 311 20.11 -9.94 3.82
CA GLY A 311 20.95 -10.90 4.53
C GLY A 311 20.26 -12.22 4.91
N LEU A 312 19.18 -12.59 4.24
CA LEU A 312 18.54 -13.89 4.39
C LEU A 312 18.97 -14.84 3.28
N THR A 313 19.34 -16.07 3.63
CA THR A 313 19.67 -17.12 2.66
C THR A 313 18.41 -17.86 2.25
N ILE A 314 18.10 -17.88 0.96
CA ILE A 314 17.04 -18.72 0.41
C ILE A 314 17.66 -20.07 -0.01
N ASN A 315 17.32 -21.12 0.73
CA ASN A 315 17.78 -22.48 0.44
C ASN A 315 17.14 -23.04 -0.83
N LYS A 316 15.81 -22.93 -0.92
CA LYS A 316 15.03 -23.28 -2.11
C LYS A 316 13.75 -22.44 -2.17
N THR A 317 13.24 -22.28 -3.39
CA THR A 317 11.94 -21.65 -3.64
C THR A 317 10.90 -22.74 -3.90
N ILE A 318 9.76 -22.65 -3.22
CA ILE A 318 8.63 -23.56 -3.36
C ILE A 318 7.52 -22.78 -4.07
N LYS A 319 7.14 -23.23 -5.27
CA LYS A 319 6.08 -22.60 -6.05
C LYS A 319 4.70 -23.10 -5.62
N ILE A 320 3.70 -22.22 -5.64
CA ILE A 320 2.29 -22.55 -5.46
C ILE A 320 1.59 -22.39 -6.80
N LYS A 321 0.80 -23.39 -7.21
CA LYS A 321 -0.07 -23.25 -8.39
C LYS A 321 -1.05 -22.08 -8.18
N PRO A 322 -1.33 -21.26 -9.19
CA PRO A 322 -2.34 -20.22 -9.08
C PRO A 322 -3.74 -20.83 -8.97
N GLY A 323 -4.60 -20.18 -8.20
CA GLY A 323 -6.02 -20.52 -8.12
C GLY A 323 -6.79 -19.89 -9.29
N LEU A 324 -6.58 -20.40 -10.51
CA LEU A 324 -7.21 -19.87 -11.72
C LEU A 324 -8.74 -20.14 -11.70
N ASN A 325 -9.51 -19.11 -12.02
CA ASN A 325 -10.96 -19.17 -12.26
C ASN A 325 -11.37 -18.18 -13.35
N LYS A 326 -12.66 -18.19 -13.75
CA LYS A 326 -13.17 -17.34 -14.83
C LYS A 326 -13.07 -15.84 -14.55
N PHE A 327 -13.09 -15.42 -13.28
CA PHE A 327 -13.08 -14.00 -12.88
C PHE A 327 -11.69 -13.44 -12.67
N ASN A 328 -10.67 -14.27 -12.35
CA ASN A 328 -9.32 -13.80 -12.06
C ASN A 328 -8.31 -14.04 -13.20
N LYS A 329 -8.75 -14.53 -14.35
CA LYS A 329 -7.89 -14.84 -15.49
C LYS A 329 -7.03 -13.62 -15.89
N ASN A 330 -7.66 -12.47 -16.12
CA ASN A 330 -6.94 -11.24 -16.49
C ASN A 330 -5.98 -10.79 -15.40
N TYR A 331 -6.38 -10.83 -14.14
CA TYR A 331 -5.52 -10.53 -12.99
C TYR A 331 -4.25 -11.43 -12.97
N LEU A 332 -4.40 -12.73 -13.23
CA LEU A 332 -3.26 -13.66 -13.25
C LEU A 332 -2.36 -13.43 -14.48
N PHE A 333 -2.94 -13.10 -15.64
CA PHE A 333 -2.17 -12.72 -16.83
C PHE A 333 -1.34 -11.45 -16.58
N THR A 334 -1.94 -10.41 -16.02
CA THR A 334 -1.26 -9.17 -15.64
C THR A 334 -0.14 -9.44 -14.63
N LYS A 335 -0.39 -10.29 -13.63
CA LYS A 335 0.57 -10.70 -12.62
C LYS A 335 1.77 -11.45 -13.22
N LYS A 336 1.54 -12.28 -14.25
CA LYS A 336 2.59 -12.99 -15.00
C LYS A 336 3.40 -12.03 -15.87
N ASN A 337 2.74 -11.24 -16.70
CA ASN A 337 3.39 -10.47 -17.77
C ASN A 337 4.02 -9.17 -17.23
N ILE A 338 3.30 -8.41 -16.42
CA ILE A 338 3.76 -7.13 -15.87
C ILE A 338 4.48 -7.36 -14.53
N GLY A 339 3.87 -8.11 -13.62
CA GLY A 339 4.45 -8.43 -12.31
C GLY A 339 5.57 -9.47 -12.33
N LYS A 340 5.89 -10.04 -13.50
CA LYS A 340 6.98 -11.04 -13.72
C LYS A 340 6.90 -12.24 -12.76
N HIS A 341 5.70 -12.60 -12.30
CA HIS A 341 5.52 -13.74 -11.41
C HIS A 341 5.77 -15.06 -12.14
N LEU A 342 6.46 -15.98 -11.46
CA LEU A 342 6.81 -17.31 -11.97
C LEU A 342 5.61 -18.26 -11.88
N ILE A 343 4.57 -18.01 -12.67
CA ILE A 343 3.33 -18.81 -12.69
C ILE A 343 3.09 -19.40 -14.08
N ASN A 344 2.69 -20.67 -14.11
CA ASN A 344 2.18 -21.32 -15.31
C ASN A 344 0.65 -21.23 -15.28
N LEU A 345 0.08 -20.60 -16.31
CA LEU A 345 -1.37 -20.43 -16.52
C LEU A 345 -1.86 -21.39 -17.56
#